data_c329cf5104ba7d60939f784d1332596c
#
_entry.id   c329cf5104ba7d60939f784d1332596c
#
_cell.length_a   1.000
_cell.length_b   1.000
_cell.length_c   1.000
_cell.angle_alpha   90.00
_cell.angle_beta   90.00
_cell.angle_gamma   90.00
#
_symmetry.space_group_name_H-M   'P 1'
#
loop_
_entity.id
_entity.type
_entity.pdbx_description
1 polymer ?
#
loop_
_entity_poly.entity_id
_entity_poly.type
_entity_poly.pdbx_seq_one_letter_code
_entity_poly.pdbx_strand_id
1 'polypeptide(L)'
;MNAELSAETREHLEALERGFAERAACDIGDGGPDRGAHVDFDVVLAGGGLSLVYAAYLARRGLRVAVFDRRKIGCGHREWNISRGELRPLIDSELFTEAEVDALVQLEYDHGICRWHGGGTYPVRQVLDCVVDAERLLDGLRARAEAAGATLIDHHALAGYRVGAGGVEVRLSPAKTLSPAKTLSPAKALSARVLVDGMGAASPHAAFDLVCPTVGGVLTNLLDVDPRVGEILVTTEDVEDDRQHIWEGFPGPDGRFTTYLFYYTEPAQLPPRPLHALYERFFATRPRYKRGEATLVKPTYGFIPAYSRLRPMPAARDRVLLVGDAAGRHSPLTFCGFGSMIRSFLPVADALRARLDEDRLDARSLAKVWREPPGLAVMGGLTLMMVPGRRRSTDPRDVNKLLDAAFASLGELGDDVYGAFVRDQIGFSDFIRFMRATAKRRPSIYDEVFSVLSPSEIARWSWKLGGLALKKWSSG
;
A
#
# COMPACT_ATOMS: atom_id res chain seq x y z
N MET A 1 -13.94 -17.05 25.57
CA MET A 1 -14.60 -17.58 24.36
C MET A 1 -13.73 -17.17 23.19
N ASN A 2 -13.05 -18.11 22.54
CA ASN A 2 -12.15 -17.79 21.43
C ASN A 2 -12.98 -17.22 20.28
N ALA A 3 -12.73 -15.96 19.89
CA ALA A 3 -13.29 -15.40 18.67
C ALA A 3 -12.73 -16.22 17.50
N GLU A 4 -13.49 -17.17 17.01
CA GLU A 4 -13.10 -17.99 15.86
C GLU A 4 -13.51 -17.30 14.58
N LEU A 5 -12.64 -17.38 13.59
CA LEU A 5 -12.97 -16.94 12.23
C LEU A 5 -14.12 -17.81 11.69
N SER A 6 -15.04 -17.18 10.94
CA SER A 6 -16.08 -17.91 10.23
C SER A 6 -15.49 -18.91 9.22
N ALA A 7 -16.23 -19.95 8.87
CA ALA A 7 -15.83 -20.91 7.84
C ALA A 7 -15.53 -20.20 6.50
N GLU A 8 -16.37 -19.24 6.13
CA GLU A 8 -16.18 -18.42 4.93
C GLU A 8 -14.88 -17.62 4.95
N THR A 9 -14.55 -17.00 6.09
CA THR A 9 -13.27 -16.28 6.26
C THR A 9 -12.08 -17.20 6.09
N ARG A 10 -12.15 -18.40 6.67
CA ARG A 10 -11.07 -19.41 6.54
C ARG A 10 -10.86 -19.85 5.10
N GLU A 11 -11.94 -20.12 4.37
CA GLU A 11 -11.88 -20.47 2.95
C GLU A 11 -11.27 -19.36 2.10
N HIS A 12 -11.64 -18.09 2.38
CA HIS A 12 -11.06 -16.92 1.72
C HIS A 12 -9.56 -16.77 2.02
N LEU A 13 -9.13 -16.98 3.25
CA LEU A 13 -7.71 -16.98 3.63
C LEU A 13 -6.93 -18.02 2.86
N GLU A 14 -7.43 -19.27 2.80
CA GLU A 14 -6.78 -20.35 2.06
C GLU A 14 -6.66 -20.04 0.57
N ALA A 15 -7.73 -19.50 -0.03
CA ALA A 15 -7.71 -19.09 -1.44
C ALA A 15 -6.69 -17.98 -1.70
N LEU A 16 -6.57 -17.02 -0.76
CA LEU A 16 -5.62 -15.92 -0.88
C LEU A 16 -4.17 -16.40 -0.72
N GLU A 17 -3.90 -17.27 0.24
CA GLU A 17 -2.57 -17.87 0.47
C GLU A 17 -2.12 -18.71 -0.73
N ARG A 18 -3.00 -19.56 -1.27
CA ARG A 18 -2.72 -20.29 -2.52
C ARG A 18 -2.45 -19.36 -3.69
N GLY A 19 -3.31 -18.36 -3.90
CA GLY A 19 -3.14 -17.41 -4.99
C GLY A 19 -1.86 -16.56 -4.87
N PHE A 20 -1.41 -16.28 -3.65
CA PHE A 20 -0.14 -15.60 -3.41
C PHE A 20 1.06 -16.51 -3.69
N ALA A 21 1.00 -17.77 -3.29
CA ALA A 21 2.07 -18.76 -3.52
C ALA A 21 2.19 -19.16 -4.99
N GLU A 22 1.07 -19.35 -5.66
CA GLU A 22 1.03 -19.90 -7.04
C GLU A 22 1.12 -18.81 -8.11
N ARG A 23 1.03 -17.54 -7.79
CA ARG A 23 0.95 -16.39 -8.71
C ARG A 23 0.58 -16.82 -10.12
N ALA A 24 -0.69 -16.73 -10.46
CA ALA A 24 -1.21 -17.18 -11.72
C ALA A 24 -0.32 -16.72 -12.89
N ALA A 25 0.13 -17.67 -13.71
CA ALA A 25 0.84 -17.37 -14.93
C ALA A 25 -0.09 -16.53 -15.83
N CYS A 26 0.27 -15.27 -16.01
CA CYS A 26 -0.43 -14.37 -16.91
C CYS A 26 0.20 -14.53 -18.30
N ASP A 27 -0.61 -14.80 -19.31
CA ASP A 27 -0.13 -14.94 -20.69
C ASP A 27 0.15 -13.57 -21.32
N ILE A 28 1.40 -13.13 -21.21
CA ILE A 28 1.86 -11.82 -21.67
C ILE A 28 2.77 -12.00 -22.91
N GLY A 29 2.57 -11.16 -23.91
CA GLY A 29 3.42 -11.20 -25.10
C GLY A 29 3.12 -10.10 -26.10
N ASP A 30 3.73 -10.23 -27.28
CA ASP A 30 3.53 -9.38 -28.44
C ASP A 30 2.35 -9.86 -29.29
N GLY A 31 1.98 -9.07 -30.33
CA GLY A 31 0.89 -9.38 -31.25
C GLY A 31 -0.45 -8.74 -30.87
N GLY A 32 -0.41 -7.63 -30.15
CA GLY A 32 -1.56 -6.75 -29.93
C GLY A 32 -1.89 -5.91 -31.16
N PRO A 33 -2.81 -4.92 -31.06
CA PRO A 33 -3.27 -4.09 -32.16
C PRO A 33 -2.12 -3.40 -32.91
N ASP A 34 -2.17 -3.42 -34.22
CA ASP A 34 -1.22 -2.74 -35.10
C ASP A 34 -1.38 -1.23 -35.07
N ARG A 35 -0.35 -0.50 -35.57
CA ARG A 35 -0.40 0.95 -35.66
C ARG A 35 -1.57 1.39 -36.56
N GLY A 36 -2.42 2.28 -36.05
CA GLY A 36 -3.62 2.76 -36.73
C GLY A 36 -4.84 1.84 -36.61
N ALA A 37 -4.74 0.70 -35.95
CA ALA A 37 -5.90 -0.11 -35.64
C ALA A 37 -6.85 0.65 -34.69
N HIS A 38 -8.15 0.49 -34.91
CA HIS A 38 -9.15 1.01 -33.98
C HIS A 38 -9.06 0.23 -32.65
N VAL A 39 -9.05 0.94 -31.53
CA VAL A 39 -9.15 0.36 -30.18
C VAL A 39 -10.40 0.90 -29.47
N ASP A 40 -11.02 0.06 -28.66
CA ASP A 40 -12.30 0.39 -28.01
C ASP A 40 -12.13 1.45 -26.92
N PHE A 41 -10.99 1.43 -26.22
CA PHE A 41 -10.74 2.29 -25.08
C PHE A 41 -9.41 3.04 -25.21
N ASP A 42 -9.32 4.20 -24.57
CA ASP A 42 -8.06 4.89 -24.38
C ASP A 42 -7.28 4.25 -23.23
N VAL A 43 -8.00 3.83 -22.16
CA VAL A 43 -7.43 3.22 -20.98
C VAL A 43 -8.25 2.01 -20.55
N VAL A 44 -7.59 0.87 -20.35
CA VAL A 44 -8.14 -0.25 -19.58
C VAL A 44 -7.43 -0.28 -18.23
N LEU A 45 -8.18 -0.25 -17.12
CA LEU A 45 -7.67 -0.31 -15.77
C LEU A 45 -7.94 -1.69 -15.16
N ALA A 46 -6.89 -2.36 -14.74
CA ALA A 46 -6.94 -3.63 -14.01
C ALA A 46 -6.93 -3.37 -12.49
N GLY A 47 -7.99 -3.78 -11.80
CA GLY A 47 -8.16 -3.56 -10.37
C GLY A 47 -9.16 -2.46 -10.04
N GLY A 48 -10.26 -2.84 -9.39
CA GLY A 48 -11.40 -1.98 -9.06
C GLY A 48 -11.47 -1.55 -7.58
N GLY A 49 -10.34 -1.58 -6.86
CA GLY A 49 -10.21 -1.04 -5.51
C GLY A 49 -9.88 0.47 -5.55
N LEU A 50 -8.94 0.93 -4.73
CA LEU A 50 -8.59 2.34 -4.65
C LEU A 50 -8.08 2.92 -5.99
N SER A 51 -7.50 2.09 -6.88
CA SER A 51 -7.10 2.50 -8.24
C SER A 51 -8.27 3.01 -9.09
N LEU A 52 -9.53 2.75 -8.69
CA LEU A 52 -10.73 3.32 -9.32
C LEU A 52 -10.72 4.86 -9.37
N VAL A 53 -9.96 5.52 -8.50
CA VAL A 53 -9.76 6.98 -8.53
C VAL A 53 -9.18 7.46 -9.87
N TYR A 54 -8.28 6.66 -10.48
CA TYR A 54 -7.75 6.96 -11.83
C TYR A 54 -8.83 6.84 -12.89
N ALA A 55 -9.66 5.79 -12.83
CA ALA A 55 -10.73 5.58 -13.80
C ALA A 55 -11.78 6.69 -13.73
N ALA A 56 -12.23 7.05 -12.53
CA ALA A 56 -13.20 8.12 -12.32
C ALA A 56 -12.66 9.46 -12.87
N TYR A 57 -11.42 9.79 -12.57
CA TYR A 57 -10.80 11.02 -13.03
C TYR A 57 -10.59 11.05 -14.55
N LEU A 58 -10.00 10.00 -15.13
CA LEU A 58 -9.71 9.95 -16.57
C LEU A 58 -10.99 9.93 -17.42
N ALA A 59 -12.02 9.20 -17.00
CA ALA A 59 -13.32 9.21 -17.67
C ALA A 59 -13.97 10.61 -17.62
N ARG A 60 -13.94 11.27 -16.45
CA ARG A 60 -14.41 12.67 -16.31
C ARG A 60 -13.66 13.64 -17.23
N ARG A 61 -12.42 13.36 -17.56
CA ARG A 61 -11.61 14.15 -18.52
C ARG A 61 -11.85 13.75 -19.99
N GLY A 62 -12.87 12.93 -20.27
CA GLY A 62 -13.34 12.59 -21.63
C GLY A 62 -12.63 11.39 -22.26
N LEU A 63 -11.81 10.64 -21.52
CA LEU A 63 -11.18 9.42 -22.05
C LEU A 63 -12.18 8.25 -21.98
N ARG A 64 -12.12 7.37 -22.98
CA ARG A 64 -12.85 6.09 -22.99
C ARG A 64 -12.13 5.12 -22.03
N VAL A 65 -12.77 4.82 -20.91
CA VAL A 65 -12.15 4.01 -19.84
C VAL A 65 -12.96 2.74 -19.63
N ALA A 66 -12.26 1.60 -19.53
CA ALA A 66 -12.84 0.37 -18.98
C ALA A 66 -12.09 -0.03 -17.71
N VAL A 67 -12.81 -0.59 -16.74
CA VAL A 67 -12.25 -1.14 -15.50
C VAL A 67 -12.71 -2.58 -15.36
N PHE A 68 -11.82 -3.46 -14.91
CA PHE A 68 -12.21 -4.82 -14.54
C PHE A 68 -11.60 -5.22 -13.19
N ASP A 69 -12.31 -6.05 -12.46
CA ASP A 69 -11.81 -6.67 -11.22
C ASP A 69 -12.39 -8.09 -11.06
N ARG A 70 -11.62 -8.97 -10.45
CA ARG A 70 -12.06 -10.34 -10.10
C ARG A 70 -13.21 -10.36 -9.09
N ARG A 71 -13.42 -9.28 -8.36
CA ARG A 71 -14.54 -9.04 -7.45
C ARG A 71 -15.48 -8.00 -8.03
N LYS A 72 -16.47 -7.59 -7.26
CA LYS A 72 -17.25 -6.39 -7.57
C LYS A 72 -16.32 -5.17 -7.49
N ILE A 73 -16.34 -4.30 -8.50
CA ILE A 73 -15.60 -3.04 -8.53
C ILE A 73 -16.19 -2.09 -7.47
N GLY A 74 -15.36 -1.33 -6.80
CA GLY A 74 -15.78 -0.45 -5.71
C GLY A 74 -15.92 -1.18 -4.37
N CYS A 75 -15.40 -2.39 -4.24
CA CYS A 75 -15.40 -3.11 -2.96
C CYS A 75 -14.01 -3.14 -2.35
N GLY A 76 -13.92 -2.80 -1.08
CA GLY A 76 -12.74 -2.94 -0.23
C GLY A 76 -13.03 -3.82 0.98
N HIS A 77 -12.00 -4.41 1.56
CA HIS A 77 -12.12 -5.20 2.78
C HIS A 77 -11.25 -4.66 3.92
N ARG A 78 -10.58 -3.54 3.68
CA ARG A 78 -9.73 -2.87 4.67
C ARG A 78 -10.39 -1.59 5.17
N GLU A 79 -10.13 -1.26 6.41
CA GLU A 79 -10.39 0.05 6.97
C GLU A 79 -9.18 0.94 6.72
N TRP A 80 -9.40 2.23 6.54
CA TRP A 80 -8.34 3.16 6.19
C TRP A 80 -8.30 4.36 7.13
N ASN A 81 -7.09 4.69 7.57
CA ASN A 81 -6.76 5.97 8.17
C ASN A 81 -5.81 6.75 7.25
N ILE A 82 -5.82 8.05 7.37
CA ILE A 82 -5.04 8.98 6.55
C ILE A 82 -4.79 10.27 7.33
N SER A 83 -3.77 11.03 6.94
CA SER A 83 -3.66 12.41 7.41
C SER A 83 -4.70 13.28 6.70
N ARG A 84 -5.47 14.06 7.45
CA ARG A 84 -6.60 14.85 6.92
C ARG A 84 -6.23 15.68 5.68
N GLY A 85 -5.05 16.32 5.70
CA GLY A 85 -4.56 17.11 4.56
C GLY A 85 -4.29 16.31 3.29
N GLU A 86 -4.09 15.00 3.39
CA GLU A 86 -3.82 14.13 2.23
C GLU A 86 -5.07 13.82 1.41
N LEU A 87 -6.27 14.16 1.89
CA LEU A 87 -7.52 14.03 1.12
C LEU A 87 -7.73 15.16 0.10
N ARG A 88 -6.96 16.24 0.17
CA ARG A 88 -7.09 17.41 -0.70
C ARG A 88 -7.11 17.07 -2.21
N PRO A 89 -6.32 16.12 -2.74
CA PRO A 89 -6.38 15.76 -4.16
C PRO A 89 -7.75 15.26 -4.65
N LEU A 90 -8.60 14.72 -3.76
CA LEU A 90 -9.97 14.33 -4.13
C LEU A 90 -10.83 15.55 -4.47
N ILE A 91 -10.57 16.69 -3.81
CA ILE A 91 -11.23 17.97 -4.07
C ILE A 91 -10.61 18.63 -5.31
N ASP A 92 -9.28 18.73 -5.36
CA ASP A 92 -8.56 19.38 -6.45
C ASP A 92 -8.80 18.71 -7.81
N SER A 93 -9.09 17.41 -7.81
CA SER A 93 -9.50 16.67 -9.01
C SER A 93 -10.95 16.92 -9.42
N GLU A 94 -11.73 17.62 -8.59
CA GLU A 94 -13.18 17.81 -8.73
C GLU A 94 -13.99 16.48 -8.70
N LEU A 95 -13.38 15.40 -8.21
CA LEU A 95 -14.11 14.14 -8.01
C LEU A 95 -15.08 14.26 -6.84
N PHE A 96 -14.69 14.98 -5.78
CA PHE A 96 -15.53 15.22 -4.61
C PHE A 96 -15.52 16.70 -4.27
N THR A 97 -16.62 17.20 -3.76
CA THR A 97 -16.69 18.51 -3.08
C THR A 97 -16.07 18.42 -1.68
N GLU A 98 -15.76 19.57 -1.09
CA GLU A 98 -15.24 19.61 0.27
C GLU A 98 -16.22 18.97 1.28
N ALA A 99 -17.52 19.28 1.17
CA ALA A 99 -18.54 18.68 2.00
C ALA A 99 -18.68 17.15 1.84
N GLU A 100 -18.47 16.64 0.63
CA GLU A 100 -18.44 15.19 0.41
C GLU A 100 -17.20 14.53 1.02
N VAL A 101 -16.04 15.18 0.94
CA VAL A 101 -14.81 14.69 1.59
C VAL A 101 -14.96 14.72 3.10
N ASP A 102 -15.57 15.77 3.67
CA ASP A 102 -15.88 15.84 5.09
C ASP A 102 -16.80 14.68 5.51
N ALA A 103 -17.79 14.37 4.69
CA ALA A 103 -18.70 13.26 4.94
C ALA A 103 -18.08 11.85 4.75
N LEU A 104 -16.88 11.74 4.16
CA LEU A 104 -16.10 10.50 4.13
C LEU A 104 -15.33 10.28 5.43
N VAL A 105 -15.02 11.33 6.18
CA VAL A 105 -14.29 11.22 7.45
C VAL A 105 -15.27 10.80 8.54
N GLN A 106 -15.05 9.61 9.08
CA GLN A 106 -15.89 9.05 10.14
C GLN A 106 -15.49 9.55 11.52
N LEU A 107 -14.19 9.77 11.73
CA LEU A 107 -13.63 10.21 13.00
C LEU A 107 -12.29 10.92 12.76
N GLU A 108 -12.05 12.00 13.48
CA GLU A 108 -10.73 12.64 13.62
C GLU A 108 -10.23 12.46 15.06
N TYR A 109 -8.92 12.29 15.24
CA TYR A 109 -8.31 12.16 16.56
C TYR A 109 -7.11 13.11 16.70
N ASP A 110 -6.77 13.43 17.96
CA ASP A 110 -5.85 14.52 18.29
C ASP A 110 -4.42 14.26 17.79
N HIS A 111 -3.98 12.99 17.89
CA HIS A 111 -2.63 12.59 17.50
C HIS A 111 -2.51 11.08 17.29
N GLY A 112 -1.49 10.71 16.55
CA GLY A 112 -1.02 9.33 16.44
C GLY A 112 0.12 9.07 17.44
N ILE A 113 0.35 7.79 17.77
CA ILE A 113 1.49 7.37 18.57
C ILE A 113 2.24 6.22 17.91
N CYS A 114 3.57 6.18 18.15
CA CYS A 114 4.35 4.97 18.02
C CYS A 114 4.87 4.56 19.40
N ARG A 115 4.77 3.26 19.75
CA ARG A 115 5.13 2.75 21.09
C ARG A 115 5.90 1.43 20.96
N TRP A 116 7.01 1.33 21.67
CA TRP A 116 7.90 0.18 21.58
C TRP A 116 7.97 -0.60 22.88
N HIS A 117 7.94 -1.94 22.78
CA HIS A 117 8.05 -2.81 23.94
C HIS A 117 9.39 -2.58 24.66
N GLY A 118 9.33 -2.33 25.97
CA GLY A 118 10.51 -1.97 26.76
C GLY A 118 11.09 -0.58 26.52
N GLY A 119 10.44 0.24 25.68
CA GLY A 119 10.82 1.60 25.31
C GLY A 119 9.72 2.62 25.62
N GLY A 120 9.77 3.76 24.90
CA GLY A 120 8.88 4.90 25.06
C GLY A 120 7.64 4.88 24.17
N THR A 121 6.82 5.92 24.37
CA THR A 121 5.68 6.29 23.52
C THR A 121 5.94 7.65 22.90
N TYR A 122 5.81 7.77 21.61
CA TYR A 122 6.18 8.94 20.81
C TYR A 122 4.99 9.46 20.04
N PRO A 123 4.33 10.54 20.53
CA PRO A 123 3.18 11.14 19.84
C PRO A 123 3.63 11.95 18.63
N VAL A 124 2.74 12.02 17.62
CA VAL A 124 2.87 12.89 16.45
C VAL A 124 1.50 13.40 16.02
N ARG A 125 1.43 14.68 15.65
CA ARG A 125 0.19 15.34 15.23
C ARG A 125 0.10 15.43 13.70
N GLN A 126 -1.13 15.54 13.20
CA GLN A 126 -1.42 15.71 11.77
C GLN A 126 -0.88 14.58 10.90
N VAL A 127 -0.83 13.38 11.44
CA VAL A 127 -0.34 12.17 10.77
C VAL A 127 -1.28 11.02 11.06
N LEU A 128 -1.89 10.47 10.01
CA LEU A 128 -2.87 9.39 10.12
C LEU A 128 -3.92 9.71 11.19
N ASP A 129 -4.43 10.93 11.17
CA ASP A 129 -5.25 11.54 12.20
C ASP A 129 -6.75 11.48 11.92
N CYS A 130 -7.15 10.82 10.83
CA CYS A 130 -8.56 10.57 10.55
C CYS A 130 -8.84 9.20 9.96
N VAL A 131 -10.03 8.68 10.24
CA VAL A 131 -10.58 7.44 9.69
C VAL A 131 -11.51 7.77 8.55
N VAL A 132 -11.30 7.10 7.43
CA VAL A 132 -12.11 7.28 6.21
C VAL A 132 -13.06 6.10 6.04
N ASP A 133 -14.31 6.40 5.71
CA ASP A 133 -15.28 5.42 5.25
C ASP A 133 -14.84 4.85 3.89
N ALA A 134 -14.13 3.74 3.94
CA ALA A 134 -13.57 3.10 2.75
C ALA A 134 -14.65 2.63 1.77
N GLU A 135 -15.79 2.14 2.28
CA GLU A 135 -16.90 1.67 1.45
C GLU A 135 -17.56 2.86 0.74
N ARG A 136 -17.86 3.92 1.47
CA ARG A 136 -18.46 5.14 0.90
C ARG A 136 -17.54 5.82 -0.11
N LEU A 137 -16.23 5.85 0.14
CA LEU A 137 -15.26 6.39 -0.82
C LEU A 137 -15.25 5.57 -2.11
N LEU A 138 -15.20 4.25 -2.02
CA LEU A 138 -15.15 3.37 -3.19
C LEU A 138 -16.47 3.37 -3.97
N ASP A 139 -17.61 3.35 -3.29
CA ASP A 139 -18.93 3.50 -3.93
C ASP A 139 -19.05 4.86 -4.62
N GLY A 140 -18.59 5.92 -3.98
CA GLY A 140 -18.55 7.25 -4.57
C GLY A 140 -17.68 7.34 -5.83
N LEU A 141 -16.51 6.69 -5.83
CA LEU A 141 -15.63 6.60 -7.00
C LEU A 141 -16.27 5.78 -8.12
N ARG A 142 -16.91 4.64 -7.78
CA ARG A 142 -17.63 3.82 -8.74
C ARG A 142 -18.74 4.62 -9.44
N ALA A 143 -19.59 5.26 -8.65
CA ALA A 143 -20.69 6.08 -9.19
C ALA A 143 -20.20 7.19 -10.13
N ARG A 144 -19.07 7.83 -9.80
CA ARG A 144 -18.48 8.89 -10.62
C ARG A 144 -17.86 8.33 -11.91
N ALA A 145 -17.22 7.17 -11.85
CA ALA A 145 -16.71 6.50 -13.03
C ALA A 145 -17.85 6.11 -14.00
N GLU A 146 -18.93 5.52 -13.48
CA GLU A 146 -20.12 5.16 -14.25
C GLU A 146 -20.81 6.39 -14.86
N ALA A 147 -21.01 7.45 -14.07
CA ALA A 147 -21.61 8.71 -14.53
C ALA A 147 -20.77 9.42 -15.61
N ALA A 148 -19.46 9.22 -15.60
CA ALA A 148 -18.55 9.72 -16.63
C ALA A 148 -18.43 8.80 -17.86
N GLY A 149 -19.21 7.71 -17.93
CA GLY A 149 -19.25 6.79 -19.05
C GLY A 149 -18.20 5.68 -19.05
N ALA A 150 -17.53 5.42 -17.93
CA ALA A 150 -16.61 4.29 -17.82
C ALA A 150 -17.35 2.95 -17.88
N THR A 151 -16.80 1.98 -18.60
CA THR A 151 -17.30 0.61 -18.64
C THR A 151 -16.76 -0.20 -17.49
N LEU A 152 -17.64 -0.69 -16.58
CA LEU A 152 -17.24 -1.49 -15.43
C LEU A 152 -17.56 -2.97 -15.66
N ILE A 153 -16.55 -3.83 -15.46
CA ILE A 153 -16.62 -5.27 -15.72
C ILE A 153 -16.30 -6.02 -14.43
N ASP A 154 -17.32 -6.28 -13.64
CA ASP A 154 -17.22 -7.02 -12.39
C ASP A 154 -16.93 -8.51 -12.64
N HIS A 155 -16.30 -9.17 -11.67
CA HIS A 155 -16.08 -10.61 -11.62
C HIS A 155 -15.27 -11.18 -12.80
N HIS A 156 -14.29 -10.42 -13.29
CA HIS A 156 -13.35 -10.85 -14.32
C HIS A 156 -11.91 -10.65 -13.87
N ALA A 157 -11.09 -11.67 -14.09
CA ALA A 157 -9.66 -11.65 -13.81
C ALA A 157 -8.86 -11.46 -15.10
N LEU A 158 -7.66 -10.89 -14.98
CA LEU A 158 -6.70 -10.82 -16.07
C LEU A 158 -6.24 -12.22 -16.43
N ALA A 159 -6.52 -12.69 -17.65
CA ALA A 159 -5.99 -13.93 -18.19
C ALA A 159 -4.67 -13.71 -18.94
N GLY A 160 -4.53 -12.54 -19.55
CA GLY A 160 -3.32 -12.16 -20.28
C GLY A 160 -3.51 -10.89 -21.06
N TYR A 161 -2.44 -10.43 -21.69
CA TYR A 161 -2.53 -9.34 -22.66
C TYR A 161 -1.44 -9.45 -23.74
N ARG A 162 -1.68 -8.80 -24.87
CA ARG A 162 -0.76 -8.69 -26.00
C ARG A 162 -0.53 -7.21 -26.32
N VAL A 163 0.73 -6.83 -26.46
CA VAL A 163 1.13 -5.47 -26.83
C VAL A 163 1.45 -5.41 -28.30
N GLY A 164 0.88 -4.42 -29.00
CA GLY A 164 1.19 -4.10 -30.40
C GLY A 164 1.58 -2.64 -30.57
N ALA A 165 1.96 -2.26 -31.77
CA ALA A 165 2.36 -0.90 -32.10
C ALA A 165 1.23 0.12 -31.96
N GLY A 166 -0.03 -0.30 -32.10
CA GLY A 166 -1.23 0.56 -31.98
C GLY A 166 -1.95 0.51 -30.63
N GLY A 167 -1.70 -0.54 -29.83
CA GLY A 167 -2.46 -0.72 -28.60
C GLY A 167 -2.08 -1.95 -27.80
N VAL A 168 -2.90 -2.24 -26.80
CA VAL A 168 -2.84 -3.46 -25.99
C VAL A 168 -4.19 -4.18 -26.10
N GLU A 169 -4.17 -5.47 -26.35
CA GLU A 169 -5.32 -6.36 -26.24
C GLU A 169 -5.28 -7.05 -24.88
N VAL A 170 -6.32 -6.85 -24.05
CA VAL A 170 -6.42 -7.39 -22.69
C VAL A 170 -7.47 -8.51 -22.70
N ARG A 171 -7.06 -9.72 -22.32
CA ARG A 171 -7.92 -10.90 -22.26
C ARG A 171 -8.35 -11.15 -20.81
N LEU A 172 -9.65 -11.28 -20.62
CA LEU A 172 -10.28 -11.49 -19.33
C LEU A 172 -10.91 -12.87 -19.27
N SER A 173 -10.76 -13.53 -18.13
CA SER A 173 -11.48 -14.76 -17.80
C SER A 173 -12.48 -14.48 -16.68
N PRO A 174 -13.63 -15.19 -16.64
CA PRO A 174 -14.50 -15.14 -15.48
C PRO A 174 -13.74 -15.50 -14.21
N ALA A 175 -13.88 -14.70 -13.18
CA ALA A 175 -13.29 -15.01 -11.88
C ALA A 175 -14.02 -16.22 -11.27
N LYS A 176 -13.29 -17.19 -10.76
CA LYS A 176 -13.87 -18.28 -9.97
C LYS A 176 -14.54 -17.68 -8.73
N THR A 177 -15.85 -17.72 -8.67
CA THR A 177 -16.60 -17.32 -7.47
C THR A 177 -16.67 -18.53 -6.52
N LEU A 178 -16.55 -18.28 -5.22
CA LEU A 178 -16.70 -19.32 -4.18
C LEU A 178 -18.16 -19.83 -4.10
N SER A 179 -19.11 -19.14 -4.74
CA SER A 179 -20.52 -19.55 -4.78
C SER A 179 -20.83 -20.29 -6.07
N PRO A 180 -21.25 -21.55 -6.02
CA PRO A 180 -21.53 -22.37 -7.20
C PRO A 180 -22.78 -21.94 -7.99
N ALA A 181 -23.54 -20.98 -7.51
CA ALA A 181 -24.86 -20.62 -8.06
C ALA A 181 -24.84 -19.49 -9.11
N LYS A 182 -23.68 -18.89 -9.44
CA LYS A 182 -23.64 -17.84 -10.47
C LYS A 182 -23.11 -18.40 -11.80
N THR A 183 -23.94 -18.27 -12.82
CA THR A 183 -23.56 -18.52 -14.22
C THR A 183 -22.29 -17.73 -14.53
N LEU A 184 -21.22 -18.42 -14.94
CA LEU A 184 -19.95 -17.79 -15.32
C LEU A 184 -20.22 -16.86 -16.52
N SER A 185 -19.87 -15.61 -16.38
CA SER A 185 -19.88 -14.67 -17.51
C SER A 185 -18.87 -15.14 -18.58
N PRO A 186 -19.12 -14.92 -19.89
CA PRO A 186 -18.20 -15.32 -20.94
C PRO A 186 -16.85 -14.62 -20.83
N ALA A 187 -15.79 -15.26 -21.34
CA ALA A 187 -14.49 -14.61 -21.52
C ALA A 187 -14.63 -13.37 -22.41
N LYS A 188 -13.85 -12.32 -22.12
CA LYS A 188 -13.89 -11.05 -22.84
C LYS A 188 -12.49 -10.66 -23.31
N ALA A 189 -12.42 -9.99 -24.45
CA ALA A 189 -11.25 -9.28 -24.91
C ALA A 189 -11.57 -7.77 -24.99
N LEU A 190 -10.64 -6.94 -24.58
CA LEU A 190 -10.74 -5.49 -24.64
C LEU A 190 -9.51 -4.94 -25.35
N SER A 191 -9.68 -3.99 -26.26
CA SER A 191 -8.58 -3.30 -26.91
C SER A 191 -8.45 -1.87 -26.37
N ALA A 192 -7.21 -1.46 -26.06
CA ALA A 192 -6.95 -0.12 -25.52
C ALA A 192 -5.63 0.46 -26.00
N ARG A 193 -5.45 1.77 -25.86
CA ARG A 193 -4.16 2.43 -26.09
C ARG A 193 -3.15 2.10 -25.00
N VAL A 194 -3.63 1.99 -23.74
CA VAL A 194 -2.78 1.67 -22.56
C VAL A 194 -3.56 0.83 -21.54
N LEU A 195 -2.84 -0.11 -20.90
CA LEU A 195 -3.29 -0.83 -19.70
C LEU A 195 -2.71 -0.14 -18.46
N VAL A 196 -3.56 0.19 -17.50
CA VAL A 196 -3.15 0.65 -16.16
C VAL A 196 -3.32 -0.49 -15.18
N ASP A 197 -2.22 -0.97 -14.63
CA ASP A 197 -2.20 -2.09 -13.70
C ASP A 197 -2.22 -1.58 -12.25
N GLY A 198 -3.38 -1.68 -11.62
CA GLY A 198 -3.66 -1.37 -10.21
C GLY A 198 -3.99 -2.60 -9.37
N MET A 199 -3.57 -3.80 -9.79
CA MET A 199 -3.90 -5.07 -9.11
C MET A 199 -3.08 -5.33 -7.83
N GLY A 200 -2.19 -4.41 -7.44
CA GLY A 200 -1.39 -4.54 -6.21
C GLY A 200 -0.49 -5.78 -6.24
N ALA A 201 -0.48 -6.55 -5.14
CA ALA A 201 0.32 -7.77 -5.02
C ALA A 201 -0.08 -8.87 -6.03
N ALA A 202 -1.29 -8.79 -6.59
CA ALA A 202 -1.76 -9.74 -7.60
C ALA A 202 -1.29 -9.39 -9.03
N SER A 203 -0.64 -8.25 -9.21
CA SER A 203 -0.07 -7.87 -10.51
C SER A 203 0.99 -8.86 -10.97
N PRO A 204 0.96 -9.30 -12.25
CA PRO A 204 2.02 -10.14 -12.81
C PRO A 204 3.37 -9.40 -12.87
N HIS A 205 3.37 -8.08 -12.70
CA HIS A 205 4.54 -7.22 -12.73
C HIS A 205 5.02 -6.77 -11.34
N ALA A 206 4.29 -7.10 -10.28
CA ALA A 206 4.71 -6.76 -8.91
C ALA A 206 6.02 -7.49 -8.56
N ALA A 207 7.08 -6.73 -8.37
CA ALA A 207 8.43 -7.23 -8.12
C ALA A 207 8.90 -6.85 -6.71
N PHE A 208 8.15 -7.24 -5.69
CA PHE A 208 8.50 -6.99 -4.30
C PHE A 208 9.61 -7.95 -3.80
N ASP A 209 10.48 -7.44 -2.98
CA ASP A 209 11.56 -8.18 -2.31
C ASP A 209 11.27 -8.43 -0.82
N LEU A 210 10.26 -7.77 -0.29
CA LEU A 210 9.72 -7.98 1.04
C LEU A 210 8.21 -8.15 0.97
N VAL A 211 7.62 -8.73 2.00
CA VAL A 211 6.18 -8.87 2.16
C VAL A 211 5.80 -8.71 3.63
N CYS A 212 4.62 -8.14 3.86
CA CYS A 212 4.02 -8.05 5.17
C CYS A 212 2.70 -8.82 5.15
N PRO A 213 2.68 -10.07 5.63
CA PRO A 213 1.42 -10.71 5.95
C PRO A 213 0.75 -9.90 7.05
N THR A 214 -0.51 -9.58 6.85
CA THR A 214 -1.28 -8.68 7.71
C THR A 214 -2.63 -9.29 8.00
N VAL A 215 -3.00 -9.35 9.26
CA VAL A 215 -4.34 -9.75 9.71
C VAL A 215 -4.85 -8.74 10.71
N GLY A 216 -6.16 -8.73 10.94
CA GLY A 216 -6.76 -7.84 11.92
C GLY A 216 -8.26 -7.80 11.79
N GLY A 217 -8.85 -6.71 12.17
CA GLY A 217 -10.28 -6.49 12.01
C GLY A 217 -10.81 -5.32 12.81
N VAL A 218 -12.08 -5.07 12.59
CA VAL A 218 -12.87 -4.12 13.39
C VAL A 218 -13.34 -4.85 14.63
N LEU A 219 -12.98 -4.34 15.80
CA LEU A 219 -13.30 -4.89 17.11
C LEU A 219 -14.25 -3.97 17.87
N THR A 220 -15.04 -4.57 18.75
CA THR A 220 -15.84 -3.87 19.78
C THR A 220 -15.55 -4.48 21.14
N ASN A 221 -16.11 -3.90 22.22
CA ASN A 221 -15.98 -4.37 23.60
C ASN A 221 -14.54 -4.36 24.14
N LEU A 222 -13.73 -3.41 23.67
CA LEU A 222 -12.41 -3.12 24.19
C LEU A 222 -12.50 -2.13 25.36
N LEU A 223 -11.61 -2.25 26.35
CA LEU A 223 -11.63 -1.44 27.59
C LEU A 223 -10.69 -0.21 27.53
N ASP A 224 -9.57 -0.31 26.80
CA ASP A 224 -8.49 0.67 26.78
C ASP A 224 -8.32 1.32 25.43
N VAL A 225 -9.44 1.80 24.88
CA VAL A 225 -9.45 2.62 23.66
C VAL A 225 -9.62 4.08 24.05
N ASP A 226 -8.64 4.92 23.69
CA ASP A 226 -8.82 6.38 23.70
C ASP A 226 -9.27 6.81 22.30
N PRO A 227 -10.49 7.38 22.14
CA PRO A 227 -11.00 7.78 20.84
C PRO A 227 -10.26 8.99 20.23
N ARG A 228 -9.34 9.59 20.96
CA ARG A 228 -8.53 10.74 20.52
C ARG A 228 -7.14 10.34 20.04
N VAL A 229 -6.81 9.03 20.08
CA VAL A 229 -5.46 8.55 19.80
C VAL A 229 -5.48 7.44 18.73
N GLY A 230 -4.75 7.66 17.62
CA GLY A 230 -4.41 6.63 16.68
C GLY A 230 -3.09 5.94 17.04
N GLU A 231 -3.01 4.64 16.92
CA GLU A 231 -1.78 3.86 17.16
C GLU A 231 -1.16 3.47 15.82
N ILE A 232 -0.12 4.21 15.41
CA ILE A 232 0.50 4.06 14.09
C ILE A 232 1.32 2.78 14.03
N LEU A 233 2.24 2.61 14.99
CA LEU A 233 3.08 1.41 15.11
C LEU A 233 3.29 1.10 16.60
N VAL A 234 2.91 -0.08 17.02
CA VAL A 234 3.04 -0.51 18.42
C VAL A 234 3.60 -1.93 18.47
N THR A 235 4.60 -2.15 19.32
CA THR A 235 5.05 -3.50 19.66
C THR A 235 4.70 -3.81 21.12
N THR A 236 4.30 -5.06 21.38
CA THR A 236 3.94 -5.56 22.74
C THR A 236 4.87 -6.65 23.21
N GLU A 237 5.87 -7.01 22.41
CA GLU A 237 6.80 -8.11 22.65
C GLU A 237 8.10 -7.89 21.89
N ASP A 238 9.11 -8.66 22.23
CA ASP A 238 10.37 -8.73 21.50
C ASP A 238 10.26 -9.65 20.28
N VAL A 239 11.34 -9.73 19.49
CA VAL A 239 11.42 -10.65 18.35
C VAL A 239 11.23 -12.09 18.82
N GLU A 240 10.34 -12.81 18.15
CA GLU A 240 10.09 -14.23 18.35
C GLU A 240 10.04 -14.94 16.98
N ASP A 241 10.68 -16.08 16.87
CA ASP A 241 10.78 -16.85 15.61
C ASP A 241 11.22 -16.01 14.41
N ASP A 242 12.26 -15.19 14.58
CA ASP A 242 12.78 -14.24 13.59
C ASP A 242 11.74 -13.26 13.05
N ARG A 243 10.71 -12.93 13.83
CA ARG A 243 9.66 -11.96 13.47
C ARG A 243 9.45 -10.93 14.56
N GLN A 244 9.43 -9.68 14.16
CA GLN A 244 8.96 -8.59 15.00
C GLN A 244 7.50 -8.30 14.66
N HIS A 245 6.61 -8.70 15.54
CA HIS A 245 5.18 -8.43 15.38
C HIS A 245 4.85 -6.99 15.76
N ILE A 246 4.13 -6.31 14.87
CA ILE A 246 3.77 -4.90 15.01
C ILE A 246 2.27 -4.78 14.91
N TRP A 247 1.70 -4.02 15.82
CA TRP A 247 0.30 -3.63 15.84
C TRP A 247 0.14 -2.23 15.25
N GLU A 248 -0.93 -2.04 14.51
CA GLU A 248 -1.51 -0.77 14.15
C GLU A 248 -2.95 -0.76 14.65
N GLY A 249 -3.45 0.39 15.10
CA GLY A 249 -4.84 0.48 15.51
C GLY A 249 -5.34 1.91 15.54
N PHE A 250 -6.62 2.08 15.28
CA PHE A 250 -7.25 3.39 15.32
C PHE A 250 -8.73 3.27 15.71
N PRO A 251 -9.23 4.28 16.46
CA PRO A 251 -10.63 4.31 16.84
C PRO A 251 -11.52 4.52 15.61
N GLY A 252 -12.70 3.96 15.65
CA GLY A 252 -13.77 4.18 14.68
C GLY A 252 -15.04 4.65 15.38
N PRO A 253 -16.13 4.90 14.62
CA PRO A 253 -17.40 5.30 15.18
C PRO A 253 -18.00 4.21 16.10
N ASP A 254 -18.91 4.60 16.99
CA ASP A 254 -19.71 3.70 17.83
C ASP A 254 -18.88 2.73 18.71
N GLY A 255 -17.73 3.19 19.22
CA GLY A 255 -16.85 2.37 20.06
C GLY A 255 -16.13 1.25 19.33
N ARG A 256 -16.12 1.28 18.01
CA ARG A 256 -15.32 0.36 17.18
C ARG A 256 -13.84 0.74 17.25
N PHE A 257 -13.01 -0.25 17.07
CA PHE A 257 -11.57 -0.07 16.96
C PHE A 257 -11.03 -1.00 15.88
N THR A 258 -10.44 -0.40 14.86
CA THR A 258 -9.75 -1.18 13.83
C THR A 258 -8.36 -1.50 14.30
N THR A 259 -7.93 -2.74 14.12
CA THR A 259 -6.56 -3.15 14.44
C THR A 259 -5.99 -4.07 13.39
N TYR A 260 -4.69 -3.98 13.20
CA TYR A 260 -3.88 -4.84 12.35
C TYR A 260 -2.70 -5.40 13.14
N LEU A 261 -2.34 -6.64 12.85
CA LEU A 261 -1.09 -7.29 13.28
C LEU A 261 -0.34 -7.72 12.03
N PHE A 262 0.93 -7.37 11.94
CA PHE A 262 1.77 -7.70 10.80
C PHE A 262 3.24 -7.84 11.20
N TYR A 263 4.06 -8.36 10.29
CA TYR A 263 5.51 -8.38 10.40
C TYR A 263 6.15 -8.28 9.02
N TYR A 264 7.43 -7.89 8.99
CA TYR A 264 8.22 -7.82 7.75
C TYR A 264 8.99 -9.11 7.55
N THR A 265 8.97 -9.63 6.31
CA THR A 265 9.74 -10.82 5.95
C THR A 265 10.08 -10.83 4.45
N GLU A 266 11.06 -11.63 4.08
CA GLU A 266 11.28 -11.97 2.68
C GLU A 266 10.26 -13.01 2.21
N PRO A 267 9.78 -12.96 0.95
CA PRO A 267 8.79 -13.93 0.47
C PRO A 267 9.20 -15.40 0.65
N ALA A 268 10.51 -15.68 0.53
CA ALA A 268 11.06 -17.03 0.71
C ALA A 268 11.05 -17.53 2.18
N GLN A 269 10.87 -16.63 3.14
CA GLN A 269 10.85 -16.93 4.58
C GLN A 269 9.43 -17.00 5.15
N LEU A 270 8.40 -16.88 4.31
CA LEU A 270 7.03 -17.05 4.75
C LEU A 270 6.80 -18.48 5.26
N PRO A 271 6.16 -18.65 6.42
CA PRO A 271 5.78 -19.98 6.90
C PRO A 271 4.65 -20.55 6.02
N PRO A 272 4.39 -21.82 6.08
CA PRO A 272 3.15 -22.39 5.55
C PRO A 272 1.93 -21.69 6.18
N ARG A 273 0.91 -21.36 5.37
CA ARG A 273 -0.33 -20.70 5.83
C ARG A 273 -0.08 -19.46 6.70
N PRO A 274 0.65 -18.45 6.20
CA PRO A 274 1.16 -17.34 7.03
C PRO A 274 0.04 -16.47 7.63
N LEU A 275 -1.08 -16.29 6.95
CA LEU A 275 -2.22 -15.51 7.45
C LEU A 275 -2.99 -16.27 8.56
N HIS A 276 -3.13 -17.58 8.42
CA HIS A 276 -3.74 -18.40 9.48
C HIS A 276 -2.89 -18.37 10.75
N ALA A 277 -1.59 -18.64 10.63
CA ALA A 277 -0.66 -18.59 11.76
C ALA A 277 -0.66 -17.20 12.43
N LEU A 278 -0.75 -16.14 11.62
CA LEU A 278 -0.79 -14.78 12.16
C LEU A 278 -2.12 -14.47 12.85
N TYR A 279 -3.27 -15.02 12.40
CA TYR A 279 -4.53 -14.88 13.12
C TYR A 279 -4.53 -15.65 14.45
N GLU A 280 -3.95 -16.84 14.51
CA GLU A 280 -3.77 -17.56 15.78
C GLU A 280 -2.98 -16.70 16.77
N ARG A 281 -1.89 -16.08 16.31
CA ARG A 281 -1.12 -15.15 17.12
C ARG A 281 -1.91 -13.88 17.49
N PHE A 282 -2.65 -13.32 16.56
CA PHE A 282 -3.51 -12.14 16.79
C PHE A 282 -4.46 -12.40 17.99
N PHE A 283 -5.18 -13.50 17.98
CA PHE A 283 -6.10 -13.83 19.07
C PHE A 283 -5.36 -14.11 20.38
N ALA A 284 -4.21 -14.77 20.32
CA ALA A 284 -3.42 -15.08 21.51
C ALA A 284 -2.79 -13.83 22.17
N THR A 285 -2.33 -12.87 21.37
CA THR A 285 -1.56 -11.71 21.87
C THR A 285 -2.37 -10.41 21.93
N ARG A 286 -3.55 -10.33 21.28
CA ARG A 286 -4.42 -9.16 21.33
C ARG A 286 -4.70 -8.68 22.78
N PRO A 287 -4.92 -9.54 23.81
CA PRO A 287 -5.15 -9.06 25.17
C PRO A 287 -3.99 -8.27 25.79
N ARG A 288 -2.75 -8.49 25.31
CA ARG A 288 -1.57 -7.70 25.71
C ARG A 288 -1.57 -6.33 25.03
N TYR A 289 -2.13 -6.23 23.83
CA TYR A 289 -2.24 -5.00 23.06
C TYR A 289 -3.44 -4.16 23.51
N LYS A 290 -4.64 -4.76 23.56
CA LYS A 290 -5.91 -4.14 23.97
C LYS A 290 -6.69 -5.11 24.87
N ARG A 291 -7.04 -4.66 26.06
CA ARG A 291 -7.83 -5.45 27.02
C ARG A 291 -9.31 -5.43 26.64
N GLY A 292 -10.06 -6.35 27.23
CA GLY A 292 -11.51 -6.50 27.05
C GLY A 292 -11.89 -7.79 26.34
N GLU A 293 -13.18 -8.11 26.40
CA GLU A 293 -13.78 -9.24 25.69
C GLU A 293 -14.14 -8.85 24.26
N ALA A 294 -13.09 -8.68 23.43
CA ALA A 294 -13.24 -8.19 22.07
C ALA A 294 -14.16 -9.09 21.24
N THR A 295 -15.08 -8.46 20.52
CA THR A 295 -15.86 -9.11 19.46
C THR A 295 -15.32 -8.67 18.11
N LEU A 296 -14.97 -9.63 17.25
CA LEU A 296 -14.54 -9.37 15.88
C LEU A 296 -15.78 -9.15 15.00
N VAL A 297 -15.98 -7.91 14.57
CA VAL A 297 -17.13 -7.51 13.74
C VAL A 297 -16.85 -7.75 12.25
N LYS A 298 -15.64 -7.39 11.81
CA LYS A 298 -15.23 -7.50 10.40
C LYS A 298 -13.76 -7.93 10.35
N PRO A 299 -13.44 -9.14 9.88
CA PRO A 299 -12.05 -9.56 9.71
C PRO A 299 -11.41 -8.83 8.53
N THR A 300 -10.12 -8.48 8.68
CA THR A 300 -9.29 -7.87 7.63
C THR A 300 -8.00 -8.65 7.49
N TYR A 301 -7.58 -8.93 6.26
CA TYR A 301 -6.38 -9.73 6.01
C TYR A 301 -5.82 -9.50 4.62
N GLY A 302 -4.57 -9.86 4.43
CA GLY A 302 -3.92 -9.82 3.12
C GLY A 302 -2.41 -9.81 3.20
N PHE A 303 -1.81 -9.75 2.03
CA PHE A 303 -0.39 -9.51 1.87
C PHE A 303 -0.18 -8.09 1.38
N ILE A 304 0.67 -7.33 2.07
CA ILE A 304 1.11 -6.01 1.63
C ILE A 304 2.48 -6.21 0.98
N PRO A 305 2.61 -5.98 -0.34
CA PRO A 305 3.91 -6.05 -0.99
C PRO A 305 4.79 -4.92 -0.47
N ALA A 306 6.03 -5.22 -0.18
CA ALA A 306 6.99 -4.30 0.36
C ALA A 306 8.25 -4.27 -0.51
N TYR A 307 8.86 -3.09 -0.61
CA TYR A 307 9.92 -2.84 -1.58
C TYR A 307 11.06 -2.10 -0.91
N SER A 308 12.22 -2.75 -0.79
CA SER A 308 13.42 -2.07 -0.27
C SER A 308 13.91 -0.95 -1.19
N ARG A 309 13.45 -0.93 -2.43
CA ARG A 309 13.88 0.03 -3.47
C ARG A 309 15.36 -0.06 -3.83
N LEU A 310 16.04 -1.07 -3.34
CA LEU A 310 17.46 -1.33 -3.67
C LEU A 310 17.62 -2.17 -4.93
N ARG A 311 16.52 -2.73 -5.45
CA ARG A 311 16.45 -3.38 -6.76
C ARG A 311 15.75 -2.49 -7.78
N PRO A 312 16.07 -2.60 -9.08
CA PRO A 312 15.33 -1.90 -10.12
C PRO A 312 13.86 -2.33 -10.12
N MET A 313 12.98 -1.35 -10.13
CA MET A 313 11.54 -1.60 -10.18
C MET A 313 10.94 -0.77 -11.32
N PRO A 314 10.69 -1.40 -12.47
CA PRO A 314 10.04 -0.70 -13.56
C PRO A 314 8.60 -0.35 -13.16
N ALA A 315 8.26 0.93 -13.24
CA ALA A 315 6.89 1.41 -13.04
C ALA A 315 6.04 1.32 -14.31
N ALA A 316 6.64 0.92 -15.42
CA ALA A 316 5.98 0.84 -16.72
C ALA A 316 6.66 -0.18 -17.63
N ARG A 317 5.91 -0.63 -18.62
CA ARG A 317 6.31 -1.36 -19.81
C ARG A 317 5.70 -0.68 -21.04
N ASP A 318 6.02 -1.12 -22.22
CA ASP A 318 5.36 -0.59 -23.41
C ASP A 318 3.85 -0.76 -23.28
N ARG A 319 3.11 0.35 -23.37
CA ARG A 319 1.66 0.44 -23.19
C ARG A 319 1.09 -0.11 -21.89
N VAL A 320 1.92 -0.27 -20.83
CA VAL A 320 1.47 -0.70 -19.50
C VAL A 320 2.06 0.23 -18.44
N LEU A 321 1.20 0.88 -17.66
CA LEU A 321 1.56 1.71 -16.51
C LEU A 321 1.14 1.01 -15.22
N LEU A 322 2.06 0.85 -14.27
CA LEU A 322 1.74 0.31 -12.95
C LEU A 322 1.37 1.44 -11.99
N VAL A 323 0.35 1.21 -11.16
CA VAL A 323 -0.10 2.16 -10.13
C VAL A 323 -0.27 1.49 -8.76
N GLY A 324 -0.28 2.29 -7.70
CA GLY A 324 -0.43 1.80 -6.32
C GLY A 324 0.63 0.78 -5.92
N ASP A 325 0.21 -0.27 -5.23
CA ASP A 325 1.10 -1.32 -4.73
C ASP A 325 1.80 -2.08 -5.87
N ALA A 326 1.19 -2.20 -7.05
CA ALA A 326 1.84 -2.79 -8.21
C ALA A 326 3.08 -1.99 -8.66
N ALA A 327 3.03 -0.67 -8.54
CA ALA A 327 4.14 0.23 -8.86
C ALA A 327 5.19 0.31 -7.73
N GLY A 328 4.84 -0.09 -6.50
CA GLY A 328 5.71 0.02 -5.34
C GLY A 328 6.20 1.45 -5.08
N ARG A 329 5.33 2.44 -5.20
CA ARG A 329 5.68 3.87 -5.10
C ARG A 329 5.35 4.48 -3.74
N HIS A 330 5.28 3.66 -2.71
CA HIS A 330 5.18 4.06 -1.31
C HIS A 330 6.24 3.33 -0.50
N SER A 331 6.59 3.87 0.68
CA SER A 331 7.46 3.16 1.61
C SER A 331 6.67 2.07 2.34
N PRO A 332 7.21 0.87 2.40
CA PRO A 332 6.61 -0.18 3.22
C PRO A 332 6.87 0.04 4.72
N LEU A 333 7.81 0.93 5.08
CA LEU A 333 8.24 1.12 6.48
C LEU A 333 7.11 1.66 7.38
N THR A 334 6.19 2.43 6.82
CA THR A 334 5.15 3.15 7.58
C THR A 334 3.73 2.83 7.13
N PHE A 335 3.57 1.95 6.14
CA PHE A 335 2.27 1.50 5.59
C PHE A 335 1.29 2.60 5.14
N CYS A 336 1.79 3.79 4.78
CA CYS A 336 0.98 4.90 4.29
C CYS A 336 0.59 4.77 2.81
N GLY A 337 0.33 3.55 2.32
CA GLY A 337 -0.01 3.29 0.92
C GLY A 337 -1.28 4.00 0.45
N PHE A 338 -2.29 4.10 1.32
CA PHE A 338 -3.52 4.84 1.02
C PHE A 338 -3.24 6.33 0.79
N GLY A 339 -2.58 7.01 1.73
CA GLY A 339 -2.20 8.43 1.60
C GLY A 339 -1.28 8.66 0.40
N SER A 340 -0.30 7.78 0.17
CA SER A 340 0.59 7.85 -0.99
C SER A 340 -0.17 7.76 -2.32
N MET A 341 -1.17 6.88 -2.43
CA MET A 341 -2.02 6.75 -3.61
C MET A 341 -2.82 8.03 -3.84
N ILE A 342 -3.50 8.55 -2.81
CA ILE A 342 -4.32 9.77 -2.92
C ILE A 342 -3.45 10.98 -3.29
N ARG A 343 -2.26 11.15 -2.71
CA ARG A 343 -1.34 12.24 -3.08
C ARG A 343 -0.84 12.15 -4.53
N SER A 344 -0.64 10.94 -5.03
CA SER A 344 0.01 10.73 -6.33
C SER A 344 -0.95 10.58 -7.50
N PHE A 345 -2.24 10.23 -7.28
CA PHE A 345 -3.10 9.88 -8.40
C PHE A 345 -3.30 11.04 -9.39
N LEU A 346 -3.54 12.24 -8.91
CA LEU A 346 -3.84 13.39 -9.77
C LEU A 346 -2.66 13.74 -10.69
N PRO A 347 -1.43 13.98 -10.20
CA PRO A 347 -0.29 14.25 -11.08
C PRO A 347 0.07 13.07 -11.99
N VAL A 348 -0.14 11.83 -11.56
CA VAL A 348 0.10 10.64 -12.38
C VAL A 348 -0.95 10.53 -13.50
N ALA A 349 -2.22 10.76 -13.19
CA ALA A 349 -3.30 10.73 -14.19
C ALA A 349 -3.16 11.84 -15.24
N ASP A 350 -2.81 13.05 -14.82
CA ASP A 350 -2.54 14.16 -15.75
C ASP A 350 -1.33 13.89 -16.64
N ALA A 351 -0.26 13.37 -16.07
CA ALA A 351 0.91 13.00 -16.85
C ALA A 351 0.62 11.84 -17.82
N LEU A 352 -0.20 10.86 -17.44
CA LEU A 352 -0.65 9.78 -18.33
C LEU A 352 -1.48 10.34 -19.47
N ARG A 353 -2.41 11.27 -19.20
CA ARG A 353 -3.21 11.93 -20.23
C ARG A 353 -2.33 12.63 -21.25
N ALA A 354 -1.33 13.41 -20.79
CA ALA A 354 -0.38 14.06 -21.69
C ALA A 354 0.39 13.05 -22.57
N ARG A 355 0.75 11.86 -22.04
CA ARG A 355 1.37 10.79 -22.84
C ARG A 355 0.41 10.19 -23.86
N LEU A 356 -0.86 10.07 -23.52
CA LEU A 356 -1.89 9.63 -24.47
C LEU A 356 -2.07 10.66 -25.58
N ASP A 357 -2.14 11.95 -25.28
CA ASP A 357 -2.26 13.03 -26.27
C ASP A 357 -1.06 13.08 -27.24
N GLU A 358 0.15 12.81 -26.72
CA GLU A 358 1.40 12.77 -27.49
C GLU A 358 1.64 11.43 -28.21
N ASP A 359 0.79 10.40 -27.99
CA ASP A 359 0.99 9.00 -28.39
C ASP A 359 2.36 8.41 -27.98
N ARG A 360 2.87 8.81 -26.80
CA ARG A 360 4.15 8.38 -26.24
C ARG A 360 3.96 7.37 -25.13
N LEU A 361 3.61 6.14 -25.52
CA LEU A 361 3.20 5.05 -24.60
C LEU A 361 4.25 3.95 -24.48
N ASP A 362 5.49 4.18 -24.90
CA ASP A 362 6.62 3.31 -24.66
C ASP A 362 7.00 3.29 -23.16
N ALA A 363 7.69 2.23 -22.72
CA ALA A 363 8.08 2.03 -21.33
C ALA A 363 8.83 3.22 -20.71
N ARG A 364 9.75 3.85 -21.48
CA ARG A 364 10.54 5.00 -21.01
C ARG A 364 9.67 6.23 -20.79
N SER A 365 8.73 6.50 -21.70
CA SER A 365 7.81 7.63 -21.65
C SER A 365 6.82 7.47 -20.51
N LEU A 366 6.24 6.27 -20.34
CA LEU A 366 5.33 5.96 -19.24
C LEU A 366 6.03 5.95 -17.88
N ALA A 367 7.28 5.51 -17.78
CA ALA A 367 8.03 5.56 -16.52
C ALA A 367 8.21 7.00 -16.00
N LYS A 368 8.22 8.01 -16.88
CA LYS A 368 8.32 9.44 -16.54
C LYS A 368 7.02 10.05 -15.99
N VAL A 369 5.92 9.33 -16.08
CA VAL A 369 4.63 9.70 -15.45
C VAL A 369 4.77 9.78 -13.95
N TRP A 370 5.62 8.92 -13.36
CA TRP A 370 5.88 8.89 -11.95
C TRP A 370 6.93 9.93 -11.52
N ARG A 371 6.55 10.77 -10.54
CA ARG A 371 7.50 11.58 -9.77
C ARG A 371 7.74 10.90 -8.44
N GLU A 372 8.93 10.33 -8.27
CA GLU A 372 9.30 9.64 -7.04
C GLU A 372 9.49 10.66 -5.89
N PRO A 373 8.82 10.47 -4.74
CA PRO A 373 9.10 11.27 -3.55
C PRO A 373 10.58 11.21 -3.18
N PRO A 374 11.19 12.34 -2.75
CA PRO A 374 12.63 12.40 -2.53
C PRO A 374 13.17 11.36 -1.55
N GLY A 375 12.45 11.11 -0.45
CA GLY A 375 12.86 10.21 0.61
C GLY A 375 12.57 8.73 0.36
N LEU A 376 11.70 8.40 -0.60
CA LEU A 376 11.15 7.06 -0.75
C LEU A 376 12.22 5.96 -0.88
N ALA A 377 13.23 6.21 -1.70
CA ALA A 377 14.29 5.22 -1.95
C ALA A 377 15.16 4.95 -0.73
N VAL A 378 15.37 5.98 0.09
CA VAL A 378 16.15 5.89 1.33
C VAL A 378 15.33 5.17 2.40
N MET A 379 14.06 5.52 2.53
CA MET A 379 13.12 4.89 3.46
C MET A 379 12.93 3.39 3.15
N GLY A 380 12.80 3.05 1.87
CA GLY A 380 12.67 1.65 1.44
C GLY A 380 13.87 0.80 1.88
N GLY A 381 15.09 1.34 1.81
CA GLY A 381 16.30 0.66 2.32
C GLY A 381 16.27 0.42 3.83
N LEU A 382 15.72 1.35 4.61
CA LEU A 382 15.57 1.19 6.06
C LEU A 382 14.59 0.08 6.44
N THR A 383 13.64 -0.28 5.57
CA THR A 383 12.70 -1.38 5.82
C THR A 383 13.42 -2.70 6.06
N LEU A 384 14.60 -2.91 5.48
CA LEU A 384 15.41 -4.11 5.72
C LEU A 384 15.86 -4.25 7.18
N MET A 385 15.92 -3.15 7.92
CA MET A 385 16.21 -3.15 9.36
C MET A 385 15.09 -3.83 10.17
N MET A 386 13.87 -3.90 9.60
CA MET A 386 12.68 -4.50 10.22
C MET A 386 12.61 -6.02 10.03
N VAL A 387 13.54 -6.61 9.27
CA VAL A 387 13.63 -8.05 9.04
C VAL A 387 14.70 -8.64 9.97
N PRO A 388 14.31 -9.27 11.12
CA PRO A 388 15.28 -9.73 12.12
C PRO A 388 16.32 -10.71 11.55
N GLY A 389 15.92 -11.63 10.67
CA GLY A 389 16.81 -12.60 10.03
C GLY A 389 17.92 -12.01 9.15
N ARG A 390 17.86 -10.73 8.78
CA ARG A 390 18.94 -10.01 8.10
C ARG A 390 19.93 -9.36 9.05
N ARG A 391 19.57 -9.23 10.31
CA ARG A 391 20.39 -8.54 11.32
C ARG A 391 21.47 -9.49 11.88
N ARG A 392 22.60 -8.94 12.25
CA ARG A 392 23.67 -9.69 12.94
C ARG A 392 23.38 -9.92 14.41
N SER A 393 22.51 -9.10 15.00
CA SER A 393 22.15 -9.21 16.41
C SER A 393 21.27 -10.43 16.64
N THR A 394 21.58 -11.19 17.69
CA THR A 394 20.74 -12.28 18.20
C THR A 394 19.93 -11.88 19.44
N ASP A 395 20.07 -10.64 19.94
CA ASP A 395 19.27 -10.11 21.05
C ASP A 395 17.84 -9.85 20.56
N PRO A 396 16.81 -10.58 21.04
CA PRO A 396 15.43 -10.39 20.60
C PRO A 396 14.88 -8.99 20.89
N ARG A 397 15.49 -8.24 21.83
CA ARG A 397 15.11 -6.87 22.18
C ARG A 397 15.68 -5.82 21.20
N ASP A 398 16.56 -6.21 20.31
CA ASP A 398 17.38 -5.27 19.55
C ASP A 398 16.56 -4.44 18.56
N VAL A 399 15.53 -5.03 17.94
CA VAL A 399 14.62 -4.29 17.04
C VAL A 399 13.84 -3.23 17.82
N ASN A 400 13.31 -3.57 19.00
CA ASN A 400 12.59 -2.60 19.84
C ASN A 400 13.52 -1.47 20.33
N LYS A 401 14.76 -1.76 20.71
CA LYS A 401 15.75 -0.74 21.08
C LYS A 401 16.12 0.18 19.90
N LEU A 402 16.20 -0.37 18.68
CA LEU A 402 16.43 0.42 17.47
C LEU A 402 15.27 1.37 17.21
N LEU A 403 14.04 0.85 17.23
CA LEU A 403 12.83 1.63 16.99
C LEU A 403 12.66 2.71 18.06
N ASP A 404 12.91 2.38 19.32
CA ASP A 404 12.88 3.33 20.42
C ASP A 404 13.84 4.50 20.19
N ALA A 405 15.11 4.23 19.87
CA ALA A 405 16.10 5.26 19.57
C ALA A 405 15.72 6.11 18.34
N ALA A 406 15.19 5.49 17.29
CA ALA A 406 14.77 6.17 16.07
C ALA A 406 13.58 7.10 16.32
N PHE A 407 12.52 6.60 16.97
CA PHE A 407 11.30 7.37 17.20
C PHE A 407 11.44 8.42 18.30
N ALA A 408 12.30 8.17 19.31
CA ALA A 408 12.72 9.21 20.24
C ALA A 408 13.41 10.38 19.52
N SER A 409 14.24 10.06 18.52
CA SER A 409 14.91 11.07 17.71
C SER A 409 13.95 11.86 16.83
N LEU A 410 12.94 11.19 16.24
CA LEU A 410 11.87 11.86 15.48
C LEU A 410 11.05 12.80 16.36
N GLY A 411 10.69 12.36 17.57
CA GLY A 411 9.98 13.20 18.54
C GLY A 411 10.75 14.46 18.92
N GLU A 412 12.08 14.41 19.06
CA GLU A 412 12.91 15.58 19.31
C GLU A 412 13.01 16.54 18.11
N LEU A 413 12.90 16.01 16.90
CA LEU A 413 12.95 16.82 15.67
C LEU A 413 11.65 17.54 15.36
N GLY A 414 10.55 17.19 16.06
CA GLY A 414 9.24 17.81 15.97
C GLY A 414 8.31 17.20 14.92
N ASP A 415 7.02 17.55 15.03
CA ASP A 415 5.93 16.96 14.24
C ASP A 415 6.11 17.07 12.73
N ASP A 416 6.71 18.14 12.21
CA ASP A 416 6.95 18.33 10.80
C ASP A 416 7.89 17.26 10.22
N VAL A 417 9.03 17.01 10.88
CA VAL A 417 10.01 16.01 10.45
C VAL A 417 9.48 14.60 10.68
N TYR A 418 8.86 14.39 11.83
CA TYR A 418 8.26 13.11 12.18
C TYR A 418 7.13 12.76 11.19
N GLY A 419 6.23 13.71 10.94
CA GLY A 419 5.14 13.53 10.00
C GLY A 419 5.63 13.30 8.56
N ALA A 420 6.65 14.03 8.12
CA ALA A 420 7.27 13.81 6.82
C ALA A 420 7.89 12.42 6.71
N PHE A 421 8.51 11.91 7.79
CA PHE A 421 9.03 10.55 7.86
C PHE A 421 7.90 9.52 7.69
N VAL A 422 6.83 9.62 8.47
CA VAL A 422 5.70 8.67 8.42
C VAL A 422 5.01 8.72 7.06
N ARG A 423 4.84 9.90 6.45
CA ARG A 423 4.17 10.07 5.14
C ARG A 423 5.07 9.84 3.92
N ASP A 424 6.29 9.30 4.06
CA ASP A 424 7.25 9.11 2.97
C ASP A 424 7.70 10.40 2.26
N GLN A 425 7.62 11.53 2.97
CA GLN A 425 7.91 12.86 2.43
C GLN A 425 9.21 13.47 2.98
N ILE A 426 9.97 12.72 3.78
CA ILE A 426 11.18 13.25 4.40
C ILE A 426 12.21 13.70 3.36
N GLY A 427 12.66 14.95 3.47
CA GLY A 427 13.72 15.50 2.62
C GLY A 427 15.11 15.09 3.07
N PHE A 428 16.11 15.33 2.21
CA PHE A 428 17.50 14.95 2.49
C PHE A 428 18.04 15.53 3.79
N SER A 429 17.83 16.84 4.04
CA SER A 429 18.33 17.50 5.25
C SER A 429 17.75 16.90 6.52
N ASP A 430 16.43 16.66 6.53
CA ASP A 430 15.74 16.13 7.69
C ASP A 430 16.08 14.67 7.89
N PHE A 431 16.28 13.92 6.81
CA PHE A 431 16.81 12.56 6.90
C PHE A 431 18.20 12.51 7.53
N ILE A 432 19.11 13.41 7.14
CA ILE A 432 20.46 13.49 7.76
C ILE A 432 20.36 13.95 9.23
N ARG A 433 19.47 14.89 9.55
CA ARG A 433 19.22 15.30 10.94
C ARG A 433 18.71 14.12 11.77
N PHE A 434 17.76 13.37 11.24
CA PHE A 434 17.21 12.16 11.85
C PHE A 434 18.30 11.10 12.10
N MET A 435 19.09 10.77 11.09
CA MET A 435 20.19 9.78 11.25
C MET A 435 21.23 10.23 12.28
N ARG A 436 21.58 11.52 12.32
CA ARG A 436 22.52 12.05 13.32
C ARG A 436 21.91 12.03 14.74
N ALA A 437 20.65 12.37 14.90
CA ALA A 437 19.96 12.31 16.18
C ALA A 437 19.87 10.86 16.67
N THR A 438 19.53 9.92 15.79
CA THR A 438 19.50 8.49 16.10
C THR A 438 20.88 7.97 16.49
N ALA A 439 21.96 8.38 15.79
CA ALA A 439 23.31 7.96 16.10
C ALA A 439 23.82 8.46 17.47
N LYS A 440 23.32 9.62 17.97
CA LYS A 440 23.62 10.06 19.35
C LYS A 440 23.01 9.13 20.39
N ARG A 441 21.85 8.55 20.13
CA ARG A 441 21.14 7.63 21.03
C ARG A 441 21.61 6.18 20.86
N ARG A 442 21.94 5.79 19.63
CA ARG A 442 22.39 4.46 19.24
C ARG A 442 23.62 4.60 18.32
N PRO A 443 24.84 4.69 18.87
CA PRO A 443 26.06 4.92 18.08
C PRO A 443 26.31 3.86 17.01
N SER A 444 25.84 2.63 17.22
CA SER A 444 25.97 1.52 16.28
C SER A 444 25.05 1.59 15.04
N ILE A 445 24.15 2.58 14.95
CA ILE A 445 23.12 2.62 13.90
C ILE A 445 23.69 2.54 12.48
N TYR A 446 24.80 3.18 12.20
CA TYR A 446 25.40 3.12 10.86
C TYR A 446 25.95 1.72 10.54
N ASP A 447 26.62 1.07 11.50
CA ASP A 447 27.11 -0.30 11.34
C ASP A 447 25.94 -1.28 11.16
N GLU A 448 24.83 -1.05 11.89
CA GLU A 448 23.63 -1.86 11.77
C GLU A 448 22.97 -1.71 10.39
N VAL A 449 22.78 -0.48 9.91
CA VAL A 449 22.25 -0.22 8.56
C VAL A 449 23.10 -0.90 7.49
N PHE A 450 24.43 -0.74 7.58
CA PHE A 450 25.32 -1.37 6.61
C PHE A 450 25.40 -2.89 6.77
N SER A 451 25.13 -3.44 7.94
CA SER A 451 25.16 -4.89 8.18
C SER A 451 24.03 -5.67 7.53
N VAL A 452 22.86 -5.02 7.34
CA VAL A 452 21.69 -5.64 6.70
C VAL A 452 21.70 -5.52 5.17
N LEU A 453 22.63 -4.71 4.63
CA LEU A 453 22.78 -4.45 3.21
C LEU A 453 23.94 -5.25 2.62
N SER A 454 23.73 -5.86 1.47
CA SER A 454 24.84 -6.40 0.67
C SER A 454 25.71 -5.27 0.08
N PRO A 455 26.96 -5.51 -0.35
CA PRO A 455 27.80 -4.49 -0.96
C PRO A 455 27.16 -3.78 -2.15
N SER A 456 26.39 -4.50 -2.97
CA SER A 456 25.66 -3.91 -4.11
C SER A 456 24.47 -3.06 -3.67
N GLU A 457 23.82 -3.40 -2.58
CA GLU A 457 22.74 -2.62 -1.98
C GLU A 457 23.28 -1.35 -1.32
N ILE A 458 24.43 -1.42 -0.63
CA ILE A 458 25.14 -0.25 -0.09
C ILE A 458 25.47 0.74 -1.20
N ALA A 459 26.08 0.28 -2.30
CA ALA A 459 26.43 1.14 -3.43
C ALA A 459 25.17 1.84 -4.01
N ARG A 460 24.07 1.10 -4.19
CA ARG A 460 22.82 1.66 -4.69
C ARG A 460 22.17 2.63 -3.72
N TRP A 461 22.18 2.33 -2.43
CA TRP A 461 21.65 3.20 -1.39
C TRP A 461 22.44 4.52 -1.31
N SER A 462 23.77 4.44 -1.34
CA SER A 462 24.67 5.60 -1.37
C SER A 462 24.44 6.46 -2.62
N TRP A 463 24.26 5.86 -3.79
CA TRP A 463 23.91 6.56 -5.03
C TRP A 463 22.57 7.31 -4.90
N LYS A 464 21.57 6.70 -4.29
CA LYS A 464 20.25 7.32 -4.08
C LYS A 464 20.31 8.46 -3.07
N LEU A 465 21.11 8.33 -2.01
CA LEU A 465 21.42 9.41 -1.07
C LEU A 465 22.09 10.59 -1.77
N GLY A 466 23.07 10.34 -2.64
CA GLY A 466 23.70 11.36 -3.46
C GLY A 466 22.71 12.08 -4.39
N GLY A 467 21.83 11.32 -5.06
CA GLY A 467 20.78 11.89 -5.89
C GLY A 467 19.77 12.73 -5.12
N LEU A 468 19.47 12.36 -3.88
CA LEU A 468 18.62 13.14 -2.99
C LEU A 468 19.29 14.47 -2.58
N ALA A 469 20.60 14.46 -2.35
CA ALA A 469 21.38 15.66 -2.09
C ALA A 469 21.41 16.62 -3.28
N LEU A 470 21.62 16.10 -4.49
CA LEU A 470 21.70 16.91 -5.73
C LEU A 470 20.35 17.60 -6.05
N LYS A 471 19.21 16.94 -5.85
CA LYS A 471 17.89 17.56 -6.05
C LYS A 471 17.66 18.78 -5.16
N LYS A 472 18.25 18.83 -3.98
CA LYS A 472 18.20 20.02 -3.09
C LYS A 472 18.95 21.21 -3.69
N TRP A 473 20.06 20.98 -4.40
CA TRP A 473 20.89 22.04 -4.99
C TRP A 473 20.27 22.63 -6.26
N SER A 474 19.40 21.88 -6.95
CA SER A 474 18.73 22.33 -8.18
C SER A 474 17.37 23.02 -7.94
N SER A 475 16.84 22.98 -6.71
CA SER A 475 15.54 23.58 -6.32
C SER A 475 15.69 24.81 -5.40
N GLY A 476 16.90 25.25 -5.10
CA GLY A 476 17.25 26.50 -4.42
C GLY A 476 18.04 27.39 -5.35
#